data_9df16850a25d50c0006e5e18708ff14c
#
_entry.id   9df16850a25d50c0006e5e18708ff14c
#
_cell.length_a   1.000
_cell.length_b   1.000
_cell.length_c   1.000
_cell.angle_alpha   90.00
_cell.angle_beta   90.00
_cell.angle_gamma   90.00
#
_symmetry.space_group_name_H-M   'P 1'
#
loop_
_entity.id
_entity.type
_entity.pdbx_description
1 polymer ?
#
loop_
_entity_poly.entity_id
_entity_poly.type
_entity_poly.pdbx_seq_one_letter_code
_entity_poly.pdbx_strand_id
1 'polypeptide(L)'
;MSDVGHAHGEVRRARYAVAAVFAVHGAVTGSFATRVPWIQEHTSLGAGQLGFALAFTAFGASCAMPLAGRISHRFGSRTALRGLIALWTLSLVLPSLAPNLYTLCLAMFSYGAAAGMADVAMNALGVEVERLLGKSIMSGLHGMWSAGALTGSAAGTLAAHLGADARAHFLLASAVLTVLGLVACTWVLDVQPAEDEEPPPRFALPPRSALLIGTVGFCAVFAEGASLDWSAVFLRDRLDSSAAVAAACTTGFMLTMAVARIAGDAVVNRFGAVRTVRAGGVLAVLGGLLIVLAGQQALAMAGFGLMGLGIAVVVPLCFAAAGHAGPNPSQAIAGVATITYTSGLIAPSLIGGVAQATSLVVSFCVVMVLACGLAVFAGVLRSAERGGRTDTRAQTAAVPDPRP
;
A
#
# COMPACT_ATOMS: atom_id res chain seq x y z
N MET A 1 26.58 2.63 32.78
CA MET A 1 25.21 2.08 32.77
C MET A 1 24.13 3.11 32.37
N SER A 2 24.33 4.41 32.55
CA SER A 2 23.39 5.47 32.12
C SER A 2 23.25 5.61 30.59
N ASP A 3 24.33 5.50 29.81
CA ASP A 3 24.31 5.72 28.35
C ASP A 3 23.55 4.62 27.58
N VAL A 4 23.66 3.36 28.00
CA VAL A 4 22.96 2.25 27.34
C VAL A 4 21.43 2.37 27.53
N GLY A 5 20.99 2.85 28.70
CA GLY A 5 19.58 3.09 28.99
C GLY A 5 18.98 4.24 28.15
N HIS A 6 19.75 5.30 27.92
CA HIS A 6 19.35 6.44 27.09
C HIS A 6 19.23 6.04 25.60
N ALA A 7 20.20 5.30 25.06
CA ALA A 7 20.17 4.82 23.68
C ALA A 7 18.97 3.89 23.40
N HIS A 8 18.63 2.97 24.31
CA HIS A 8 17.45 2.14 24.18
C HIS A 8 16.14 2.94 24.23
N GLY A 9 16.10 4.01 25.04
CA GLY A 9 14.98 4.94 25.11
C GLY A 9 14.75 5.70 23.80
N GLU A 10 15.83 6.17 23.16
CA GLU A 10 15.79 6.86 21.87
C GLU A 10 15.28 5.95 20.75
N VAL A 11 15.84 4.75 20.59
CA VAL A 11 15.43 3.80 19.55
C VAL A 11 13.96 3.40 19.72
N ARG A 12 13.48 3.25 20.97
CA ARG A 12 12.06 2.99 21.24
C ARG A 12 11.16 4.17 20.84
N ARG A 13 11.56 5.41 21.12
CA ARG A 13 10.83 6.61 20.67
C ARG A 13 10.82 6.71 19.16
N ALA A 14 11.95 6.47 18.51
CA ALA A 14 12.06 6.46 17.06
C ALA A 14 11.13 5.44 16.40
N ARG A 15 10.96 4.25 16.98
CA ARG A 15 9.99 3.25 16.51
C ARG A 15 8.58 3.80 16.47
N TYR A 16 8.12 4.44 17.54
CA TYR A 16 6.76 5.03 17.57
C TYR A 16 6.63 6.21 16.62
N ALA A 17 7.69 7.00 16.47
CA ALA A 17 7.74 8.13 15.54
C ALA A 17 7.60 7.64 14.08
N VAL A 18 8.38 6.64 13.68
CA VAL A 18 8.29 6.05 12.34
C VAL A 18 6.91 5.41 12.13
N ALA A 19 6.37 4.71 13.13
CA ALA A 19 5.02 4.16 13.05
C ALA A 19 3.94 5.24 12.83
N ALA A 20 4.06 6.39 13.50
CA ALA A 20 3.18 7.53 13.28
C ALA A 20 3.33 8.13 11.87
N VAL A 21 4.56 8.19 11.32
CA VAL A 21 4.81 8.61 9.94
C VAL A 21 4.12 7.66 8.95
N PHE A 22 4.22 6.34 9.15
CA PHE A 22 3.49 5.36 8.34
C PHE A 22 1.97 5.57 8.41
N ALA A 23 1.43 5.84 9.60
CA ALA A 23 0.00 6.14 9.75
C ALA A 23 -0.41 7.42 9.03
N VAL A 24 0.38 8.49 9.13
CA VAL A 24 0.14 9.75 8.39
C VAL A 24 0.18 9.50 6.89
N HIS A 25 1.17 8.74 6.40
CA HIS A 25 1.28 8.42 4.98
C HIS A 25 0.04 7.66 4.47
N GLY A 26 -0.42 6.65 5.21
CA GLY A 26 -1.64 5.93 4.89
C GLY A 26 -2.89 6.81 4.94
N ALA A 27 -2.99 7.71 5.91
CA ALA A 27 -4.16 8.59 6.06
C ALA A 27 -4.35 9.53 4.87
N VAL A 28 -3.28 10.01 4.24
CA VAL A 28 -3.35 10.77 2.97
C VAL A 28 -3.98 9.92 1.88
N THR A 29 -3.51 8.68 1.69
CA THR A 29 -4.02 7.75 0.68
C THR A 29 -5.51 7.45 0.90
N GLY A 30 -5.91 7.16 2.15
CA GLY A 30 -7.31 6.88 2.48
C GLY A 30 -8.23 8.08 2.26
N SER A 31 -7.78 9.28 2.62
CA SER A 31 -8.53 10.52 2.38
C SER A 31 -8.76 10.76 0.90
N PHE A 32 -7.73 10.56 0.08
CA PHE A 32 -7.82 10.72 -1.38
C PHE A 32 -8.81 9.74 -1.99
N ALA A 33 -8.68 8.44 -1.70
CA ALA A 33 -9.44 7.37 -2.33
C ALA A 33 -10.97 7.55 -2.21
N THR A 34 -11.44 8.07 -1.08
CA THR A 34 -12.89 8.31 -0.85
C THR A 34 -13.47 9.47 -1.66
N ARG A 35 -12.62 10.31 -2.25
CA ARG A 35 -13.03 11.50 -3.00
C ARG A 35 -12.75 11.41 -4.51
N VAL A 36 -12.30 10.27 -5.00
CA VAL A 36 -12.09 10.02 -6.43
C VAL A 36 -13.36 10.28 -7.26
N PRO A 37 -14.57 9.84 -6.84
CA PRO A 37 -15.80 10.16 -7.57
C PRO A 37 -16.06 11.68 -7.68
N TRP A 38 -15.80 12.43 -6.61
CA TRP A 38 -15.97 13.90 -6.63
C TRP A 38 -15.00 14.55 -7.65
N ILE A 39 -13.75 14.06 -7.73
CA ILE A 39 -12.77 14.53 -8.72
C ILE A 39 -13.28 14.25 -10.13
N GLN A 40 -13.80 13.05 -10.38
CA GLN A 40 -14.38 12.65 -11.67
C GLN A 40 -15.56 13.56 -12.06
N GLU A 41 -16.51 13.75 -11.16
CA GLU A 41 -17.69 14.59 -11.37
C GLU A 41 -17.29 16.06 -11.62
N HIS A 42 -16.36 16.59 -10.79
CA HIS A 42 -15.94 17.99 -10.86
C HIS A 42 -15.15 18.32 -12.14
N THR A 43 -14.36 17.37 -12.63
CA THR A 43 -13.60 17.52 -13.88
C THR A 43 -14.38 17.05 -15.10
N SER A 44 -15.59 16.51 -14.93
CA SER A 44 -16.46 15.94 -15.97
C SER A 44 -15.76 14.90 -16.84
N LEU A 45 -14.92 14.05 -16.23
CA LEU A 45 -14.12 13.04 -16.93
C LEU A 45 -14.86 11.71 -17.06
N GLY A 46 -14.75 11.10 -18.25
CA GLY A 46 -15.12 9.69 -18.42
C GLY A 46 -14.14 8.76 -17.70
N ALA A 47 -14.57 7.51 -17.47
CA ALA A 47 -13.78 6.52 -16.73
C ALA A 47 -12.37 6.29 -17.32
N GLY A 48 -12.25 6.27 -18.66
CA GLY A 48 -10.95 6.13 -19.34
C GLY A 48 -9.99 7.28 -19.04
N GLN A 49 -10.50 8.51 -19.08
CA GLN A 49 -9.72 9.71 -18.76
C GLN A 49 -9.32 9.76 -17.29
N LEU A 50 -10.22 9.38 -16.37
CA LEU A 50 -9.93 9.27 -14.97
C LEU A 50 -8.84 8.22 -14.71
N GLY A 51 -8.97 7.02 -15.28
CA GLY A 51 -7.98 5.96 -15.15
C GLY A 51 -6.61 6.36 -15.69
N PHE A 52 -6.58 7.08 -16.82
CA PHE A 52 -5.35 7.65 -17.37
C PHE A 52 -4.71 8.64 -16.39
N ALA A 53 -5.48 9.56 -15.81
CA ALA A 53 -4.98 10.51 -14.82
C ALA A 53 -4.46 9.81 -13.56
N LEU A 54 -5.18 8.81 -13.03
CA LEU A 54 -4.77 8.04 -11.86
C LEU A 54 -3.44 7.30 -12.06
N ALA A 55 -3.16 6.80 -13.28
CA ALA A 55 -1.89 6.15 -13.58
C ALA A 55 -0.69 7.09 -13.45
N PHE A 56 -0.87 8.41 -13.58
CA PHE A 56 0.18 9.39 -13.34
C PHE A 56 0.69 9.39 -11.90
N THR A 57 -0.09 8.89 -10.93
CA THR A 57 0.39 8.69 -9.55
C THR A 57 1.55 7.69 -9.51
N ALA A 58 1.36 6.52 -10.11
CA ALA A 58 2.42 5.50 -10.14
C ALA A 58 3.60 5.94 -11.01
N PHE A 59 3.33 6.65 -12.11
CA PHE A 59 4.38 7.21 -12.96
C PHE A 59 5.21 8.25 -12.23
N GLY A 60 4.58 9.19 -11.51
CA GLY A 60 5.26 10.19 -10.69
C GLY A 60 6.09 9.55 -9.58
N ALA A 61 5.54 8.56 -8.87
CA ALA A 61 6.26 7.80 -7.85
C ALA A 61 7.51 7.12 -8.43
N SER A 62 7.36 6.39 -9.53
CA SER A 62 8.47 5.68 -10.19
C SER A 62 9.59 6.61 -10.65
N CYS A 63 9.25 7.79 -11.16
CA CYS A 63 10.23 8.81 -11.57
C CYS A 63 10.97 9.43 -10.38
N ALA A 64 10.27 9.65 -9.25
CA ALA A 64 10.80 10.42 -8.15
C ALA A 64 11.45 9.58 -7.04
N MET A 65 11.06 8.31 -6.86
CA MET A 65 11.64 7.42 -5.83
C MET A 65 13.16 7.41 -5.78
N PRO A 66 13.91 7.39 -6.92
CA PRO A 66 15.37 7.42 -6.87
C PRO A 66 15.97 8.70 -6.27
N LEU A 67 15.18 9.78 -6.20
CA LEU A 67 15.62 11.05 -5.61
C LEU A 67 15.62 11.01 -4.09
N ALA A 68 14.78 10.17 -3.47
CA ALA A 68 14.64 10.09 -2.02
C ALA A 68 15.97 9.77 -1.32
N GLY A 69 16.72 8.79 -1.84
CA GLY A 69 18.04 8.42 -1.33
C GLY A 69 19.04 9.58 -1.41
N ARG A 70 19.06 10.31 -2.53
CA ARG A 70 19.92 11.49 -2.71
C ARG A 70 19.57 12.61 -1.77
N ILE A 71 18.28 12.87 -1.54
CA ILE A 71 17.78 13.88 -0.60
C ILE A 71 18.19 13.50 0.82
N SER A 72 18.01 12.22 1.21
CA SER A 72 18.39 11.72 2.52
C SER A 72 19.90 11.80 2.75
N HIS A 73 20.69 11.46 1.73
CA HIS A 73 22.16 11.58 1.79
C HIS A 73 22.61 13.03 1.95
N ARG A 74 21.97 13.97 1.24
CA ARG A 74 22.39 15.38 1.27
C ARG A 74 21.98 16.12 2.55
N PHE A 75 20.80 15.83 3.09
CA PHE A 75 20.20 16.63 4.17
C PHE A 75 20.08 15.87 5.51
N GLY A 76 20.53 14.61 5.56
CA GLY A 76 20.27 13.70 6.68
C GLY A 76 18.85 13.14 6.67
N SER A 77 18.68 11.96 7.25
CA SER A 77 17.42 11.19 7.15
C SER A 77 16.24 11.90 7.80
N ARG A 78 16.41 12.53 8.96
CA ARG A 78 15.37 13.27 9.68
C ARG A 78 14.88 14.50 8.91
N THR A 79 15.78 15.33 8.40
CA THR A 79 15.44 16.54 7.64
C THR A 79 14.80 16.19 6.32
N ALA A 80 15.34 15.20 5.62
CA ALA A 80 14.78 14.68 4.38
C ALA A 80 13.34 14.18 4.60
N LEU A 81 13.10 13.31 5.60
CA LEU A 81 11.77 12.78 5.86
C LEU A 81 10.77 13.88 6.25
N ARG A 82 11.18 14.90 7.03
CA ARG A 82 10.33 16.07 7.33
C ARG A 82 9.86 16.78 6.07
N GLY A 83 10.78 17.07 5.17
CA GLY A 83 10.46 17.74 3.91
C GLY A 83 9.57 16.88 3.00
N LEU A 84 9.87 15.59 2.90
CA LEU A 84 9.15 14.66 2.03
C LEU A 84 7.74 14.35 2.55
N ILE A 85 7.57 14.20 3.88
CA ILE A 85 6.24 13.98 4.48
C ILE A 85 5.37 15.24 4.37
N ALA A 86 5.96 16.43 4.56
CA ALA A 86 5.25 17.69 4.35
C ALA A 86 4.82 17.82 2.87
N LEU A 87 5.72 17.55 1.93
CA LEU A 87 5.41 17.56 0.50
C LEU A 87 4.29 16.59 0.17
N TRP A 88 4.33 15.37 0.72
CA TRP A 88 3.30 14.34 0.54
C TRP A 88 1.94 14.78 1.06
N THR A 89 1.86 15.22 2.31
CA THR A 89 0.60 15.65 2.92
C THR A 89 0.00 16.89 2.25
N LEU A 90 0.84 17.85 1.83
CA LEU A 90 0.40 19.05 1.11
C LEU A 90 -0.06 18.74 -0.31
N SER A 91 0.55 17.77 -0.98
CA SER A 91 0.17 17.37 -2.34
C SER A 91 -1.26 16.81 -2.44
N LEU A 92 -1.87 16.38 -1.31
CA LEU A 92 -3.26 15.91 -1.25
C LEU A 92 -4.26 16.93 -1.83
N VAL A 93 -3.96 18.21 -1.71
CA VAL A 93 -4.87 19.27 -2.19
C VAL A 93 -4.86 19.38 -3.71
N LEU A 94 -3.74 19.07 -4.38
CA LEU A 94 -3.53 19.31 -5.80
C LEU A 94 -4.62 18.70 -6.71
N PRO A 95 -5.04 17.43 -6.55
CA PRO A 95 -6.07 16.84 -7.39
C PRO A 95 -7.41 17.57 -7.34
N SER A 96 -7.76 18.16 -6.18
CA SER A 96 -9.03 18.89 -6.03
C SER A 96 -9.05 20.27 -6.69
N LEU A 97 -7.87 20.79 -7.04
CA LEU A 97 -7.71 22.08 -7.72
C LEU A 97 -7.69 21.96 -9.25
N ALA A 98 -7.64 20.74 -9.77
CA ALA A 98 -7.55 20.49 -11.21
C ALA A 98 -8.89 20.75 -11.91
N PRO A 99 -8.96 21.69 -12.88
CA PRO A 99 -10.20 21.98 -13.62
C PRO A 99 -10.40 21.08 -14.84
N ASN A 100 -9.41 20.30 -15.25
CA ASN A 100 -9.46 19.47 -16.45
C ASN A 100 -8.45 18.31 -16.41
N LEU A 101 -8.49 17.42 -17.40
CA LEU A 101 -7.63 16.25 -17.50
C LEU A 101 -6.13 16.58 -17.42
N TYR A 102 -5.65 17.58 -18.14
CA TYR A 102 -4.20 17.87 -18.22
C TYR A 102 -3.64 18.32 -16.88
N THR A 103 -4.36 19.22 -16.21
CA THR A 103 -3.99 19.69 -14.86
C THR A 103 -4.15 18.61 -13.83
N LEU A 104 -5.14 17.71 -14.00
CA LEU A 104 -5.29 16.54 -13.12
C LEU A 104 -4.11 15.57 -13.30
N CYS A 105 -3.68 15.27 -14.52
CA CYS A 105 -2.50 14.43 -14.76
C CYS A 105 -1.24 15.02 -14.09
N LEU A 106 -1.03 16.33 -14.19
CA LEU A 106 0.10 17.01 -13.52
C LEU A 106 -0.03 16.94 -11.99
N ALA A 107 -1.24 17.15 -11.45
CA ALA A 107 -1.52 17.03 -10.04
C ALA A 107 -1.27 15.60 -9.53
N MET A 108 -1.73 14.58 -10.25
CA MET A 108 -1.54 13.17 -9.91
C MET A 108 -0.08 12.74 -10.02
N PHE A 109 0.67 13.24 -11.02
CA PHE A 109 2.11 13.03 -11.12
C PHE A 109 2.83 13.62 -9.90
N SER A 110 2.52 14.85 -9.53
CA SER A 110 3.15 15.53 -8.38
C SER A 110 2.79 14.85 -7.07
N TYR A 111 1.53 14.45 -6.90
CA TYR A 111 1.02 13.68 -5.78
C TYR A 111 1.75 12.33 -5.67
N GLY A 112 1.88 11.59 -6.76
CA GLY A 112 2.61 10.33 -6.80
C GLY A 112 4.11 10.48 -6.54
N ALA A 113 4.75 11.51 -7.09
CA ALA A 113 6.15 11.80 -6.87
C ALA A 113 6.44 12.05 -5.38
N ALA A 114 5.59 12.86 -4.72
CA ALA A 114 5.70 13.11 -3.28
C ALA A 114 5.47 11.84 -2.46
N ALA A 115 4.44 11.05 -2.81
CA ALA A 115 4.16 9.76 -2.19
C ALA A 115 5.36 8.82 -2.24
N GLY A 116 5.90 8.58 -3.45
CA GLY A 116 6.98 7.63 -3.64
C GLY A 116 8.27 8.03 -2.94
N MET A 117 8.61 9.32 -2.93
CA MET A 117 9.79 9.79 -2.19
C MET A 117 9.62 9.63 -0.68
N ALA A 118 8.44 9.97 -0.14
CA ALA A 118 8.14 9.80 1.29
C ALA A 118 8.15 8.32 1.69
N ASP A 119 7.59 7.45 0.84
CA ASP A 119 7.56 5.99 1.05
C ASP A 119 8.97 5.41 1.16
N VAL A 120 9.86 5.72 0.22
CA VAL A 120 11.26 5.26 0.27
C VAL A 120 11.96 5.76 1.53
N ALA A 121 11.80 7.04 1.89
CA ALA A 121 12.49 7.61 3.05
C ALA A 121 11.99 7.02 4.38
N MET A 122 10.66 6.83 4.54
CA MET A 122 10.12 6.25 5.77
C MET A 122 10.45 4.75 5.92
N ASN A 123 10.46 4.00 4.81
CA ASN A 123 10.86 2.59 4.81
C ASN A 123 12.34 2.41 5.16
N ALA A 124 13.23 3.24 4.60
CA ALA A 124 14.65 3.21 4.94
C ALA A 124 14.89 3.43 6.44
N LEU A 125 14.20 4.41 7.03
CA LEU A 125 14.25 4.64 8.49
C LEU A 125 13.63 3.50 9.29
N GLY A 126 12.56 2.88 8.80
CA GLY A 126 11.95 1.70 9.41
C GLY A 126 12.93 0.54 9.52
N VAL A 127 13.66 0.25 8.45
CA VAL A 127 14.72 -0.79 8.40
C VAL A 127 15.85 -0.47 9.37
N GLU A 128 16.29 0.78 9.45
CA GLU A 128 17.35 1.18 10.38
C GLU A 128 16.91 1.03 11.85
N VAL A 129 15.70 1.43 12.19
CA VAL A 129 15.15 1.23 13.54
C VAL A 129 14.99 -0.26 13.85
N GLU A 130 14.57 -1.09 12.89
CA GLU A 130 14.50 -2.55 13.01
C GLU A 130 15.88 -3.14 13.33
N ARG A 131 16.91 -2.73 12.60
CA ARG A 131 18.29 -3.15 12.79
C ARG A 131 18.79 -2.83 14.20
N LEU A 132 18.54 -1.60 14.67
CA LEU A 132 18.96 -1.16 16.01
C LEU A 132 18.19 -1.85 17.14
N LEU A 133 16.92 -2.22 16.91
CA LEU A 133 16.12 -2.95 17.87
C LEU A 133 16.46 -4.46 17.94
N GLY A 134 17.12 -5.00 16.91
CA GLY A 134 17.41 -6.43 16.79
C GLY A 134 16.18 -7.33 16.70
N LYS A 135 15.02 -6.78 16.30
CA LYS A 135 13.75 -7.51 16.14
C LYS A 135 12.92 -6.92 15.02
N SER A 136 12.20 -7.78 14.29
CA SER A 136 11.33 -7.34 13.19
C SER A 136 10.21 -6.41 13.67
N ILE A 137 10.03 -5.28 12.96
CA ILE A 137 8.98 -4.29 13.19
C ILE A 137 8.30 -3.85 11.89
N MET A 138 8.84 -4.20 10.71
CA MET A 138 8.33 -3.71 9.43
C MET A 138 6.87 -4.06 9.19
N SER A 139 6.45 -5.29 9.54
CA SER A 139 5.04 -5.69 9.43
C SER A 139 4.12 -4.80 10.27
N GLY A 140 4.53 -4.47 11.50
CA GLY A 140 3.81 -3.54 12.37
C GLY A 140 3.76 -2.11 11.82
N LEU A 141 4.84 -1.63 11.18
CA LEU A 141 4.87 -0.32 10.53
C LEU A 141 3.88 -0.25 9.35
N HIS A 142 3.84 -1.27 8.50
CA HIS A 142 2.84 -1.37 7.43
C HIS A 142 1.41 -1.55 7.98
N GLY A 143 1.26 -2.19 9.14
CA GLY A 143 0.00 -2.24 9.89
C GLY A 143 -0.46 -0.83 10.30
N MET A 144 0.46 0.02 10.76
CA MET A 144 0.16 1.43 11.07
C MET A 144 -0.21 2.24 9.83
N TRP A 145 0.44 1.96 8.68
CA TRP A 145 0.01 2.52 7.40
C TRP A 145 -1.44 2.15 7.08
N SER A 146 -1.82 0.88 7.23
CA SER A 146 -3.19 0.40 6.99
C SER A 146 -4.20 1.04 7.96
N ALA A 147 -3.83 1.21 9.24
CA ALA A 147 -4.64 1.90 10.24
C ALA A 147 -4.82 3.38 9.88
N GLY A 148 -3.77 4.03 9.41
CA GLY A 148 -3.82 5.39 8.89
C GLY A 148 -4.75 5.51 7.68
N ALA A 149 -4.61 4.62 6.71
CA ALA A 149 -5.45 4.59 5.52
C ALA A 149 -6.93 4.40 5.87
N LEU A 150 -7.23 3.51 6.82
CA LEU A 150 -8.59 3.33 7.34
C LEU A 150 -9.11 4.61 8.02
N THR A 151 -8.28 5.26 8.84
CA THR A 151 -8.66 6.50 9.54
C THR A 151 -8.92 7.64 8.55
N GLY A 152 -8.03 7.84 7.58
CA GLY A 152 -8.21 8.85 6.52
C GLY A 152 -9.44 8.59 5.67
N SER A 153 -9.70 7.32 5.33
CA SER A 153 -10.88 6.90 4.59
C SER A 153 -12.17 7.11 5.40
N ALA A 154 -12.17 6.79 6.69
CA ALA A 154 -13.31 7.05 7.57
C ALA A 154 -13.61 8.56 7.70
N ALA A 155 -12.57 9.39 7.83
CA ALA A 155 -12.71 10.85 7.83
C ALA A 155 -13.29 11.36 6.50
N GLY A 156 -12.82 10.82 5.37
CA GLY A 156 -13.35 11.14 4.04
C GLY A 156 -14.83 10.73 3.86
N THR A 157 -15.21 9.56 4.39
CA THR A 157 -16.60 9.09 4.40
C THR A 157 -17.49 10.01 5.25
N LEU A 158 -17.02 10.39 6.45
CA LEU A 158 -17.74 11.33 7.31
C LEU A 158 -17.91 12.69 6.64
N ALA A 159 -16.85 13.22 6.03
CA ALA A 159 -16.90 14.49 5.30
C ALA A 159 -17.90 14.42 4.11
N ALA A 160 -17.96 13.27 3.40
CA ALA A 160 -18.93 13.04 2.33
C ALA A 160 -20.36 12.96 2.87
N HIS A 161 -20.56 12.31 4.02
CA HIS A 161 -21.86 12.21 4.69
C HIS A 161 -22.39 13.57 5.14
N LEU A 162 -21.50 14.44 5.64
CA LEU A 162 -21.83 15.80 6.05
C LEU A 162 -22.00 16.77 4.87
N GLY A 163 -21.85 16.31 3.62
CA GLY A 163 -21.92 17.13 2.43
C GLY A 163 -20.76 18.12 2.28
N ALA A 164 -19.65 17.91 2.99
CA ALA A 164 -18.48 18.78 2.91
C ALA A 164 -17.86 18.74 1.52
N ASP A 165 -17.53 19.91 0.99
CA ASP A 165 -16.78 20.04 -0.27
C ASP A 165 -15.43 19.29 -0.17
N ALA A 166 -15.03 18.60 -1.25
CA ALA A 166 -13.79 17.80 -1.23
C ALA A 166 -12.54 18.66 -1.08
N ARG A 167 -12.55 19.92 -1.57
CA ARG A 167 -11.44 20.86 -1.37
C ARG A 167 -11.27 21.22 0.10
N ALA A 168 -12.40 21.50 0.81
CA ALA A 168 -12.38 21.79 2.23
C ALA A 168 -11.87 20.58 3.03
N HIS A 169 -12.34 19.37 2.70
CA HIS A 169 -11.86 18.13 3.30
C HIS A 169 -10.35 17.95 3.08
N PHE A 170 -9.85 18.06 1.84
CA PHE A 170 -8.44 17.87 1.54
C PHE A 170 -7.56 18.96 2.17
N LEU A 171 -8.00 20.21 2.23
CA LEU A 171 -7.27 21.28 2.91
C LEU A 171 -7.14 21.00 4.40
N LEU A 172 -8.24 20.62 5.08
CA LEU A 172 -8.22 20.29 6.49
C LEU A 172 -7.37 19.06 6.79
N ALA A 173 -7.58 17.98 6.03
CA ALA A 173 -6.79 16.75 6.17
C ALA A 173 -5.30 17.02 5.92
N SER A 174 -4.95 17.76 4.87
CA SER A 174 -3.58 18.16 4.56
C SER A 174 -2.94 18.94 5.72
N ALA A 175 -3.63 19.95 6.25
CA ALA A 175 -3.13 20.75 7.36
C ALA A 175 -2.88 19.91 8.62
N VAL A 176 -3.87 19.10 9.01
CA VAL A 176 -3.77 18.23 10.20
C VAL A 176 -2.66 17.19 10.03
N LEU A 177 -2.64 16.49 8.88
CA LEU A 177 -1.65 15.44 8.62
C LEU A 177 -0.23 16.00 8.47
N THR A 178 -0.07 17.23 7.94
CA THR A 178 1.23 17.91 7.90
C THR A 178 1.74 18.15 9.31
N VAL A 179 0.91 18.72 10.19
CA VAL A 179 1.30 18.98 11.58
C VAL A 179 1.66 17.67 12.28
N LEU A 180 0.82 16.64 12.19
CA LEU A 180 1.08 15.35 12.82
C LEU A 180 2.36 14.69 12.28
N GLY A 181 2.59 14.75 10.97
CA GLY A 181 3.79 14.22 10.33
C GLY A 181 5.06 14.95 10.77
N LEU A 182 5.04 16.27 10.81
CA LEU A 182 6.17 17.09 11.27
C LEU A 182 6.46 16.85 12.76
N VAL A 183 5.44 16.76 13.60
CA VAL A 183 5.57 16.40 15.02
C VAL A 183 6.17 15.00 15.17
N ALA A 184 5.67 14.00 14.46
CA ALA A 184 6.24 12.66 14.49
C ALA A 184 7.73 12.67 14.09
N CYS A 185 8.09 13.41 13.05
CA CYS A 185 9.47 13.52 12.59
C CYS A 185 10.43 14.17 13.60
N THR A 186 9.95 14.78 14.70
CA THR A 186 10.86 15.31 15.73
C THR A 186 11.62 14.22 16.48
N TRP A 187 11.05 13.02 16.56
CA TRP A 187 11.60 11.89 17.32
C TRP A 187 12.15 10.75 16.43
N VAL A 188 12.18 10.90 15.10
CA VAL A 188 12.85 9.93 14.25
C VAL A 188 14.36 10.03 14.40
N LEU A 189 15.07 8.94 14.13
CA LEU A 189 16.53 8.92 14.13
C LEU A 189 17.09 9.85 13.04
N ASP A 190 18.22 10.48 13.34
CA ASP A 190 18.99 11.23 12.35
C ASP A 190 20.19 10.39 11.92
N VAL A 191 19.95 9.54 10.95
CA VAL A 191 21.00 8.68 10.40
C VAL A 191 21.71 9.46 9.30
N GLN A 192 23.01 9.67 9.51
CA GLN A 192 23.90 10.21 8.47
C GLN A 192 24.46 9.03 7.69
N PRO A 193 24.40 9.04 6.35
CA PRO A 193 25.04 8.02 5.53
C PRO A 193 26.54 7.97 5.79
N ALA A 194 27.15 6.79 5.75
CA ALA A 194 28.59 6.68 5.77
C ALA A 194 29.17 7.28 4.47
N GLU A 195 30.28 8.04 4.58
CA GLU A 195 30.89 8.74 3.44
C GLU A 195 31.32 7.80 2.29
N ASP A 196 31.49 6.49 2.56
CA ASP A 196 31.98 5.46 1.62
C ASP A 196 30.89 4.50 1.13
N GLU A 197 29.58 4.75 1.38
CA GLU A 197 28.51 3.83 0.97
C GLU A 197 28.18 4.01 -0.52
N GLU A 198 28.59 3.05 -1.36
CA GLU A 198 28.23 3.04 -2.79
C GLU A 198 26.71 2.93 -2.98
N PRO A 199 26.11 3.77 -3.82
CA PRO A 199 24.68 3.68 -4.08
C PRO A 199 24.32 2.33 -4.73
N PRO A 200 23.20 1.70 -4.36
CA PRO A 200 22.79 0.42 -4.91
C PRO A 200 22.66 0.46 -6.45
N PRO A 201 22.97 -0.64 -7.16
CA PRO A 201 22.95 -0.68 -8.62
C PRO A 201 21.57 -0.33 -9.18
N ARG A 202 21.52 0.57 -10.16
CA ARG A 202 20.29 1.15 -10.71
C ARG A 202 19.35 0.17 -11.42
N PHE A 203 19.88 -0.95 -11.93
CA PHE A 203 19.12 -1.97 -12.66
C PHE A 203 19.79 -3.36 -12.49
N ALA A 204 19.08 -4.29 -11.86
CA ALA A 204 19.37 -5.71 -11.92
C ALA A 204 18.17 -6.44 -12.51
N LEU A 205 18.37 -7.27 -13.54
CA LEU A 205 17.28 -8.08 -14.10
C LEU A 205 16.77 -9.05 -13.02
N PRO A 206 15.43 -9.15 -12.81
CA PRO A 206 14.86 -10.06 -11.84
C PRO A 206 15.23 -11.52 -12.17
N PRO A 207 15.65 -12.33 -11.19
CA PRO A 207 15.86 -13.75 -11.41
C PRO A 207 14.53 -14.45 -11.77
N ARG A 208 14.56 -15.57 -12.47
CA ARG A 208 13.34 -16.29 -12.92
C ARG A 208 12.38 -16.61 -11.79
N SER A 209 12.89 -16.92 -10.59
CA SER A 209 12.06 -17.13 -9.40
C SER A 209 11.27 -15.89 -9.01
N ALA A 210 11.88 -14.71 -9.13
CA ALA A 210 11.20 -13.43 -8.85
C ALA A 210 10.10 -13.11 -9.86
N LEU A 211 10.22 -13.56 -11.13
CA LEU A 211 9.17 -13.37 -12.13
C LEU A 211 7.85 -14.04 -11.72
N LEU A 212 7.92 -15.31 -11.33
CA LEU A 212 6.72 -16.07 -10.94
C LEU A 212 6.08 -15.54 -9.65
N ILE A 213 6.91 -15.27 -8.62
CA ILE A 213 6.44 -14.69 -7.36
C ILE A 213 5.88 -13.28 -7.61
N GLY A 214 6.59 -12.46 -8.40
CA GLY A 214 6.17 -11.11 -8.76
C GLY A 214 4.86 -11.07 -9.54
N THR A 215 4.58 -12.08 -10.39
CA THR A 215 3.28 -12.18 -11.09
C THR A 215 2.13 -12.37 -10.10
N VAL A 216 2.31 -13.20 -9.05
CA VAL A 216 1.31 -13.35 -7.99
C VAL A 216 1.12 -12.02 -7.24
N GLY A 217 2.23 -11.35 -6.88
CA GLY A 217 2.19 -10.01 -6.28
C GLY A 217 1.50 -8.98 -7.17
N PHE A 218 1.79 -8.98 -8.47
CA PHE A 218 1.13 -8.13 -9.47
C PHE A 218 -0.39 -8.31 -9.46
N CYS A 219 -0.89 -9.55 -9.50
CA CYS A 219 -2.33 -9.81 -9.45
C CYS A 219 -2.99 -9.27 -8.17
N ALA A 220 -2.31 -9.41 -7.03
CA ALA A 220 -2.81 -8.92 -5.75
C ALA A 220 -2.84 -7.38 -5.70
N VAL A 221 -1.74 -6.70 -6.06
CA VAL A 221 -1.67 -5.22 -6.05
C VAL A 221 -2.57 -4.63 -7.13
N PHE A 222 -2.75 -5.31 -8.27
CA PHE A 222 -3.73 -4.91 -9.27
C PHE A 222 -5.15 -4.91 -8.71
N ALA A 223 -5.56 -5.99 -8.02
CA ALA A 223 -6.88 -6.10 -7.41
C ALA A 223 -7.05 -5.10 -6.24
N GLU A 224 -5.98 -4.87 -5.45
CA GLU A 224 -5.97 -3.87 -4.39
C GLU A 224 -6.18 -2.46 -4.95
N GLY A 225 -5.36 -2.04 -5.93
CA GLY A 225 -5.45 -0.73 -6.56
C GLY A 225 -6.79 -0.52 -7.28
N ALA A 226 -7.24 -1.51 -8.04
CA ALA A 226 -8.55 -1.46 -8.70
C ALA A 226 -9.69 -1.28 -7.69
N SER A 227 -9.65 -1.98 -6.55
CA SER A 227 -10.67 -1.86 -5.52
C SER A 227 -10.59 -0.52 -4.79
N LEU A 228 -9.37 -0.03 -4.50
CA LEU A 228 -9.14 1.23 -3.81
C LEU A 228 -9.62 2.43 -4.63
N ASP A 229 -9.25 2.48 -5.92
CA ASP A 229 -9.52 3.62 -6.79
C ASP A 229 -10.94 3.60 -7.38
N TRP A 230 -11.50 2.41 -7.62
CA TRP A 230 -12.72 2.26 -8.41
C TRP A 230 -13.95 1.78 -7.64
N SER A 231 -13.82 1.36 -6.35
CA SER A 231 -14.99 0.90 -5.59
C SER A 231 -16.03 2.00 -5.39
N ALA A 232 -15.59 3.21 -5.02
CA ALA A 232 -16.49 4.34 -4.86
C ALA A 232 -17.09 4.78 -6.20
N VAL A 233 -16.29 4.80 -7.28
CA VAL A 233 -16.75 5.11 -8.64
C VAL A 233 -17.80 4.08 -9.10
N PHE A 234 -17.53 2.77 -8.86
CA PHE A 234 -18.48 1.72 -9.20
C PHE A 234 -19.85 1.91 -8.52
N LEU A 235 -19.84 2.25 -7.23
CA LEU A 235 -21.09 2.50 -6.51
C LEU A 235 -21.82 3.75 -7.02
N ARG A 236 -21.10 4.81 -7.36
CA ARG A 236 -21.68 6.05 -7.93
C ARG A 236 -22.26 5.82 -9.31
N ASP A 237 -21.43 5.34 -10.25
CA ASP A 237 -21.78 5.30 -11.67
C ASP A 237 -22.71 4.13 -12.01
N ARG A 238 -22.57 2.97 -11.34
CA ARG A 238 -23.33 1.76 -11.67
C ARG A 238 -24.57 1.57 -10.80
N LEU A 239 -24.51 1.99 -9.53
CA LEU A 239 -25.57 1.71 -8.53
C LEU A 239 -26.23 2.99 -7.99
N ASP A 240 -25.93 4.13 -8.59
CA ASP A 240 -26.51 5.45 -8.28
C ASP A 240 -26.55 5.74 -6.75
N SER A 241 -25.44 5.40 -6.08
CA SER A 241 -25.33 5.56 -4.64
C SER A 241 -25.01 6.99 -4.24
N SER A 242 -25.35 7.38 -3.00
CA SER A 242 -24.89 8.65 -2.43
C SER A 242 -23.36 8.68 -2.30
N ALA A 243 -22.77 9.88 -2.26
CA ALA A 243 -21.34 10.06 -2.05
C ALA A 243 -20.86 9.42 -0.73
N ALA A 244 -21.69 9.45 0.31
CA ALA A 244 -21.38 8.82 1.60
C ALA A 244 -21.30 7.29 1.50
N VAL A 245 -22.26 6.65 0.82
CA VAL A 245 -22.27 5.18 0.62
C VAL A 245 -21.12 4.74 -0.26
N ALA A 246 -20.81 5.49 -1.31
CA ALA A 246 -19.66 5.23 -2.17
C ALA A 246 -18.34 5.29 -1.39
N ALA A 247 -18.13 6.34 -0.60
CA ALA A 247 -16.96 6.48 0.26
C ALA A 247 -16.90 5.38 1.35
N ALA A 248 -18.04 5.00 1.93
CA ALA A 248 -18.15 3.92 2.90
C ALA A 248 -17.74 2.55 2.30
N CYS A 249 -17.97 2.32 1.01
CA CYS A 249 -17.50 1.11 0.32
C CYS A 249 -15.98 1.00 0.35
N THR A 250 -15.27 2.06 -0.04
CA THR A 250 -13.81 2.12 0.00
C THR A 250 -13.29 1.95 1.44
N THR A 251 -13.95 2.58 2.42
CA THR A 251 -13.61 2.42 3.84
C THR A 251 -13.81 0.97 4.31
N GLY A 252 -14.90 0.32 3.90
CA GLY A 252 -15.17 -1.09 4.19
C GLY A 252 -14.12 -2.02 3.60
N PHE A 253 -13.70 -1.76 2.35
CA PHE A 253 -12.58 -2.48 1.74
C PHE A 253 -11.28 -2.33 2.55
N MET A 254 -10.91 -1.10 2.93
CA MET A 254 -9.72 -0.86 3.75
C MET A 254 -9.80 -1.50 5.13
N LEU A 255 -10.98 -1.51 5.75
CA LEU A 255 -11.20 -2.18 7.03
C LEU A 255 -10.94 -3.68 6.91
N THR A 256 -11.50 -4.35 5.90
CA THR A 256 -11.33 -5.78 5.71
C THR A 256 -9.87 -6.13 5.39
N MET A 257 -9.18 -5.30 4.61
CA MET A 257 -7.74 -5.40 4.38
C MET A 257 -6.94 -5.31 5.68
N ALA A 258 -7.22 -4.31 6.51
CA ALA A 258 -6.51 -4.11 7.78
C ALA A 258 -6.72 -5.28 8.75
N VAL A 259 -7.97 -5.74 8.90
CA VAL A 259 -8.31 -6.90 9.75
C VAL A 259 -7.61 -8.17 9.26
N ALA A 260 -7.64 -8.43 7.95
CA ALA A 260 -6.99 -9.61 7.38
C ALA A 260 -5.46 -9.55 7.50
N ARG A 261 -4.83 -8.38 7.38
CA ARG A 261 -3.37 -8.20 7.60
C ARG A 261 -2.99 -8.44 9.06
N ILE A 262 -3.77 -7.94 10.02
CA ILE A 262 -3.52 -8.17 11.45
C ILE A 262 -3.65 -9.65 11.80
N ALA A 263 -4.67 -10.34 11.28
CA ALA A 263 -4.89 -11.76 11.50
C ALA A 263 -3.95 -12.65 10.66
N GLY A 264 -3.30 -12.08 9.63
CA GLY A 264 -2.59 -12.80 8.59
C GLY A 264 -1.49 -13.71 9.12
N ASP A 265 -0.64 -13.23 10.01
CA ASP A 265 0.45 -14.01 10.58
C ASP A 265 -0.06 -15.27 11.34
N ALA A 266 -1.13 -15.12 12.11
CA ALA A 266 -1.75 -16.25 12.83
C ALA A 266 -2.33 -17.29 11.87
N VAL A 267 -2.99 -16.82 10.78
CA VAL A 267 -3.56 -17.69 9.74
C VAL A 267 -2.45 -18.42 8.97
N VAL A 268 -1.41 -17.70 8.56
CA VAL A 268 -0.26 -18.26 7.83
C VAL A 268 0.50 -19.27 8.68
N ASN A 269 0.74 -18.96 9.95
CA ASN A 269 1.40 -19.88 10.88
C ASN A 269 0.61 -21.18 11.09
N ARG A 270 -0.73 -21.11 11.07
CA ARG A 270 -1.59 -22.28 11.25
C ARG A 270 -1.78 -23.12 9.99
N PHE A 271 -1.95 -22.49 8.82
CA PHE A 271 -2.36 -23.17 7.59
C PHE A 271 -1.26 -23.23 6.52
N GLY A 272 -0.20 -22.44 6.67
CA GLY A 272 0.89 -22.27 5.70
C GLY A 272 0.56 -21.22 4.63
N ALA A 273 1.60 -20.69 3.98
CA ALA A 273 1.50 -19.60 3.00
C ALA A 273 0.66 -19.99 1.78
N VAL A 274 0.91 -21.18 1.21
CA VAL A 274 0.22 -21.65 -0.01
C VAL A 274 -1.27 -21.82 0.18
N ARG A 275 -1.70 -22.44 1.30
CA ARG A 275 -3.12 -22.63 1.60
C ARG A 275 -3.81 -21.31 1.87
N THR A 276 -3.16 -20.42 2.60
CA THR A 276 -3.68 -19.09 2.93
C THR A 276 -3.90 -18.27 1.66
N VAL A 277 -2.92 -18.19 0.76
CA VAL A 277 -3.06 -17.44 -0.50
C VAL A 277 -4.09 -18.10 -1.42
N ARG A 278 -4.17 -19.43 -1.47
CA ARG A 278 -5.19 -20.12 -2.27
C ARG A 278 -6.60 -19.82 -1.77
N ALA A 279 -6.83 -19.91 -0.46
CA ALA A 279 -8.11 -19.55 0.15
C ALA A 279 -8.44 -18.07 -0.05
N GLY A 280 -7.45 -17.19 0.11
CA GLY A 280 -7.58 -15.77 -0.19
C GLY A 280 -7.95 -15.50 -1.63
N GLY A 281 -7.31 -16.16 -2.61
CA GLY A 281 -7.66 -16.09 -4.02
C GLY A 281 -9.11 -16.51 -4.30
N VAL A 282 -9.58 -17.60 -3.67
CA VAL A 282 -11.00 -18.03 -3.78
C VAL A 282 -11.93 -16.96 -3.19
N LEU A 283 -11.62 -16.39 -2.01
CA LEU A 283 -12.41 -15.30 -1.43
C LEU A 283 -12.45 -14.08 -2.36
N ALA A 284 -11.31 -13.71 -2.96
CA ALA A 284 -11.23 -12.62 -3.90
C ALA A 284 -12.07 -12.85 -5.16
N VAL A 285 -12.07 -14.07 -5.69
CA VAL A 285 -12.94 -14.45 -6.83
C VAL A 285 -14.41 -14.37 -6.45
N LEU A 286 -14.81 -14.88 -5.28
CA LEU A 286 -16.18 -14.75 -4.78
C LEU A 286 -16.56 -13.28 -4.59
N GLY A 287 -15.64 -12.46 -4.05
CA GLY A 287 -15.83 -11.02 -3.95
C GLY A 287 -16.05 -10.37 -5.32
N GLY A 288 -15.20 -10.70 -6.30
CA GLY A 288 -15.35 -10.25 -7.69
C GLY A 288 -16.68 -10.67 -8.32
N LEU A 289 -17.13 -11.91 -8.08
CA LEU A 289 -18.43 -12.39 -8.53
C LEU A 289 -19.59 -11.58 -7.93
N LEU A 290 -19.54 -11.28 -6.63
CA LEU A 290 -20.54 -10.43 -5.99
C LEU A 290 -20.56 -9.01 -6.58
N ILE A 291 -19.38 -8.43 -6.88
CA ILE A 291 -19.27 -7.10 -7.51
C ILE A 291 -19.92 -7.13 -8.92
N VAL A 292 -19.55 -8.12 -9.74
CA VAL A 292 -20.03 -8.26 -11.13
C VAL A 292 -21.55 -8.45 -11.18
N LEU A 293 -22.09 -9.24 -10.24
CA LEU A 293 -23.52 -9.55 -10.16
C LEU A 293 -24.33 -8.52 -9.35
N ALA A 294 -23.67 -7.48 -8.82
CA ALA A 294 -24.32 -6.52 -7.92
C ALA A 294 -25.42 -5.73 -8.64
N GLY A 295 -26.66 -5.98 -8.24
CA GLY A 295 -27.81 -5.15 -8.55
C GLY A 295 -28.18 -4.14 -7.45
N GLN A 296 -27.50 -4.20 -6.30
CA GLN A 296 -27.72 -3.32 -5.15
C GLN A 296 -26.41 -3.02 -4.41
N GLN A 297 -26.36 -1.88 -3.73
CA GLN A 297 -25.18 -1.35 -3.07
C GLN A 297 -24.57 -2.32 -2.04
N ALA A 298 -25.42 -2.93 -1.18
CA ALA A 298 -24.97 -3.85 -0.14
C ALA A 298 -24.20 -5.06 -0.70
N LEU A 299 -24.62 -5.60 -1.86
CA LEU A 299 -23.97 -6.75 -2.49
C LEU A 299 -22.60 -6.36 -3.04
N ALA A 300 -22.48 -5.19 -3.67
CA ALA A 300 -21.20 -4.66 -4.13
C ALA A 300 -20.24 -4.43 -2.96
N MET A 301 -20.72 -3.79 -1.88
CA MET A 301 -19.91 -3.53 -0.68
C MET A 301 -19.41 -4.84 -0.04
N ALA A 302 -20.26 -5.86 0.06
CA ALA A 302 -19.86 -7.19 0.52
C ALA A 302 -18.80 -7.81 -0.40
N GLY A 303 -18.95 -7.64 -1.72
CA GLY A 303 -17.99 -8.09 -2.72
C GLY A 303 -16.62 -7.44 -2.56
N PHE A 304 -16.56 -6.12 -2.41
CA PHE A 304 -15.32 -5.39 -2.15
C PHE A 304 -14.70 -5.78 -0.80
N GLY A 305 -15.52 -5.99 0.24
CA GLY A 305 -15.05 -6.50 1.52
C GLY A 305 -14.40 -7.88 1.43
N LEU A 306 -15.02 -8.83 0.72
CA LEU A 306 -14.43 -10.16 0.48
C LEU A 306 -13.15 -10.09 -0.36
N MET A 307 -13.10 -9.21 -1.36
CA MET A 307 -11.90 -8.95 -2.15
C MET A 307 -10.76 -8.52 -1.22
N GLY A 308 -11.01 -7.55 -0.33
CA GLY A 308 -10.02 -7.06 0.64
C GLY A 308 -9.50 -8.15 1.57
N LEU A 309 -10.40 -8.99 2.12
CA LEU A 309 -10.01 -10.15 2.95
C LEU A 309 -9.12 -11.12 2.16
N GLY A 310 -9.45 -11.35 0.89
CA GLY A 310 -8.78 -12.35 0.07
C GLY A 310 -7.36 -11.99 -0.34
N ILE A 311 -7.11 -10.72 -0.65
CA ILE A 311 -5.81 -10.28 -1.20
C ILE A 311 -4.82 -9.78 -0.14
N ALA A 312 -5.27 -9.47 1.07
CA ALA A 312 -4.53 -8.71 2.07
C ALA A 312 -3.13 -9.25 2.39
N VAL A 313 -2.98 -10.56 2.51
CA VAL A 313 -1.74 -11.21 2.93
C VAL A 313 -0.83 -11.64 1.77
N VAL A 314 -1.28 -11.48 0.53
CA VAL A 314 -0.56 -12.00 -0.65
C VAL A 314 0.78 -11.29 -0.83
N VAL A 315 0.79 -9.95 -0.81
CA VAL A 315 2.01 -9.15 -1.03
C VAL A 315 3.08 -9.42 0.03
N PRO A 316 2.79 -9.38 1.34
CA PRO A 316 3.76 -9.77 2.37
C PRO A 316 4.35 -11.16 2.14
N LEU A 317 3.53 -12.13 1.74
CA LEU A 317 3.99 -13.49 1.48
C LEU A 317 4.82 -13.61 0.20
N CYS A 318 4.57 -12.77 -0.82
CA CYS A 318 5.44 -12.68 -1.99
C CYS A 318 6.84 -12.16 -1.61
N PHE A 319 6.93 -11.14 -0.77
CA PHE A 319 8.23 -10.65 -0.28
C PHE A 319 8.96 -11.68 0.59
N ALA A 320 8.25 -12.34 1.49
CA ALA A 320 8.81 -13.44 2.29
C ALA A 320 9.32 -14.58 1.39
N ALA A 321 8.55 -14.99 0.38
CA ALA A 321 8.97 -16.03 -0.57
C ALA A 321 10.20 -15.59 -1.39
N ALA A 322 10.27 -14.34 -1.81
CA ALA A 322 11.40 -13.78 -2.53
C ALA A 322 12.69 -13.79 -1.69
N GLY A 323 12.59 -13.46 -0.41
CA GLY A 323 13.70 -13.48 0.54
C GLY A 323 14.32 -14.87 0.71
N HIS A 324 13.60 -15.96 0.38
CA HIS A 324 14.06 -17.32 0.45
C HIS A 324 14.27 -17.96 -0.95
N ALA A 325 14.18 -17.18 -2.02
CA ALA A 325 14.21 -17.67 -3.40
C ALA A 325 15.57 -17.48 -4.07
N GLY A 326 16.60 -18.23 -3.65
CA GLY A 326 17.88 -18.29 -4.34
C GLY A 326 19.05 -17.64 -3.59
N PRO A 327 20.22 -17.53 -4.23
CA PRO A 327 21.46 -17.12 -3.56
C PRO A 327 21.52 -15.61 -3.24
N ASN A 328 20.70 -14.78 -3.91
CA ASN A 328 20.68 -13.33 -3.76
C ASN A 328 19.28 -12.83 -3.34
N PRO A 329 18.90 -12.90 -2.05
CA PRO A 329 17.59 -12.50 -1.56
C PRO A 329 17.21 -11.05 -1.91
N SER A 330 18.15 -10.12 -1.76
CA SER A 330 17.92 -8.70 -2.03
C SER A 330 17.53 -8.44 -3.49
N GLN A 331 18.20 -9.14 -4.44
CA GLN A 331 17.87 -9.04 -5.86
C GLN A 331 16.49 -9.63 -6.18
N ALA A 332 16.13 -10.75 -5.54
CA ALA A 332 14.83 -11.39 -5.72
C ALA A 332 13.72 -10.49 -5.16
N ILE A 333 13.90 -9.90 -3.98
CA ILE A 333 12.95 -8.95 -3.36
C ILE A 333 12.78 -7.72 -4.27
N ALA A 334 13.87 -7.11 -4.74
CA ALA A 334 13.81 -5.97 -5.65
C ALA A 334 13.08 -6.30 -6.96
N GLY A 335 13.33 -7.49 -7.52
CA GLY A 335 12.65 -7.97 -8.72
C GLY A 335 11.14 -8.16 -8.51
N VAL A 336 10.75 -8.78 -7.39
CA VAL A 336 9.33 -8.94 -7.01
C VAL A 336 8.68 -7.58 -6.81
N ALA A 337 9.32 -6.65 -6.11
CA ALA A 337 8.81 -5.29 -5.91
C ALA A 337 8.56 -4.58 -7.23
N THR A 338 9.53 -4.63 -8.16
CA THR A 338 9.41 -3.99 -9.47
C THR A 338 8.20 -4.51 -10.24
N ILE A 339 8.04 -5.83 -10.33
CA ILE A 339 6.90 -6.44 -11.06
C ILE A 339 5.58 -6.11 -10.37
N THR A 340 5.54 -6.22 -9.05
CA THR A 340 4.35 -5.98 -8.25
C THR A 340 3.90 -4.52 -8.37
N TYR A 341 4.79 -3.56 -8.26
CA TYR A 341 4.45 -2.13 -8.36
C TYR A 341 4.15 -1.65 -9.78
N THR A 342 4.61 -2.38 -10.81
CA THR A 342 4.19 -2.10 -12.21
C THR A 342 2.66 -2.22 -12.36
N SER A 343 1.99 -3.01 -11.52
CA SER A 343 0.52 -3.09 -11.50
C SER A 343 -0.14 -1.75 -11.18
N GLY A 344 0.45 -0.95 -10.28
CA GLY A 344 -0.04 0.38 -9.93
C GLY A 344 -0.03 1.36 -11.10
N LEU A 345 0.88 1.15 -12.08
CA LEU A 345 0.91 1.94 -13.32
C LEU A 345 -0.15 1.46 -14.33
N ILE A 346 -0.36 0.14 -14.40
CA ILE A 346 -1.24 -0.48 -15.42
C ILE A 346 -2.70 -0.49 -14.97
N ALA A 347 -2.97 -0.80 -13.69
CA ALA A 347 -4.32 -1.05 -13.20
C ALA A 347 -5.29 0.12 -13.43
N PRO A 348 -4.99 1.38 -13.07
CA PRO A 348 -5.94 2.47 -13.24
C PRO A 348 -6.31 2.71 -14.70
N SER A 349 -5.30 2.71 -15.60
CA SER A 349 -5.51 2.90 -17.04
C SER A 349 -6.26 1.74 -17.68
N LEU A 350 -5.94 0.51 -17.30
CA LEU A 350 -6.61 -0.67 -17.87
C LEU A 350 -8.08 -0.73 -17.42
N ILE A 351 -8.34 -0.54 -16.12
CA ILE A 351 -9.71 -0.52 -15.57
C ILE A 351 -10.51 0.61 -16.20
N GLY A 352 -9.96 1.83 -16.24
CA GLY A 352 -10.64 2.98 -16.84
C GLY A 352 -10.85 2.83 -18.34
N GLY A 353 -9.86 2.33 -19.08
CA GLY A 353 -9.97 2.08 -20.52
C GLY A 353 -11.02 1.03 -20.88
N VAL A 354 -11.03 -0.09 -20.16
CA VAL A 354 -12.06 -1.13 -20.33
C VAL A 354 -13.44 -0.59 -19.95
N ALA A 355 -13.54 0.17 -18.85
CA ALA A 355 -14.79 0.78 -18.43
C ALA A 355 -15.34 1.77 -19.46
N GLN A 356 -14.46 2.58 -20.07
CA GLN A 356 -14.83 3.52 -21.13
C GLN A 356 -15.32 2.80 -22.41
N ALA A 357 -14.66 1.70 -22.77
CA ALA A 357 -15.01 0.93 -23.98
C ALA A 357 -16.24 0.04 -23.77
N THR A 358 -16.52 -0.37 -22.54
CA THR A 358 -17.58 -1.34 -22.22
C THR A 358 -18.38 -0.96 -20.97
N SER A 359 -17.88 -1.31 -19.77
CA SER A 359 -18.45 -0.95 -18.48
C SER A 359 -17.50 -1.27 -17.32
N LEU A 360 -17.73 -0.66 -16.14
CA LEU A 360 -17.01 -1.03 -14.90
C LEU A 360 -17.23 -2.50 -14.49
N VAL A 361 -18.38 -3.08 -14.83
CA VAL A 361 -18.66 -4.51 -14.58
C VAL A 361 -17.65 -5.38 -15.32
N VAL A 362 -17.39 -5.10 -16.61
CA VAL A 362 -16.41 -5.83 -17.41
C VAL A 362 -14.99 -5.61 -16.87
N SER A 363 -14.67 -4.40 -16.41
CA SER A 363 -13.39 -4.12 -15.76
C SER A 363 -13.18 -5.00 -14.53
N PHE A 364 -14.20 -5.17 -13.69
CA PHE A 364 -14.10 -6.07 -12.52
C PHE A 364 -14.11 -7.54 -12.88
N CYS A 365 -14.62 -7.96 -14.05
CA CYS A 365 -14.36 -9.31 -14.59
C CYS A 365 -12.86 -9.54 -14.83
N VAL A 366 -12.11 -8.53 -15.32
CA VAL A 366 -10.65 -8.63 -15.47
C VAL A 366 -9.98 -8.81 -14.10
N VAL A 367 -10.39 -8.01 -13.09
CA VAL A 367 -9.88 -8.17 -11.71
C VAL A 367 -10.15 -9.58 -11.17
N MET A 368 -11.35 -10.11 -11.39
CA MET A 368 -11.73 -11.45 -10.97
C MET A 368 -10.88 -12.54 -11.65
N VAL A 369 -10.57 -12.41 -12.96
CA VAL A 369 -9.66 -13.32 -13.67
C VAL A 369 -8.26 -13.29 -13.06
N LEU A 370 -7.72 -12.10 -12.72
CA LEU A 370 -6.44 -11.99 -12.03
C LEU A 370 -6.49 -12.60 -10.63
N ALA A 371 -7.61 -12.45 -9.91
CA ALA A 371 -7.82 -13.11 -8.62
C ALA A 371 -7.84 -14.65 -8.74
N CYS A 372 -8.36 -15.23 -9.82
CA CYS A 372 -8.22 -16.66 -10.11
C CYS A 372 -6.75 -17.06 -10.19
N GLY A 373 -5.88 -16.21 -10.76
CA GLY A 373 -4.43 -16.41 -10.80
C GLY A 373 -3.83 -16.59 -9.41
N LEU A 374 -4.31 -15.87 -8.39
CA LEU A 374 -3.84 -16.04 -7.01
C LEU A 374 -4.11 -17.45 -6.48
N ALA A 375 -5.32 -17.98 -6.72
CA ALA A 375 -5.68 -19.32 -6.26
C ALA A 375 -4.88 -20.42 -7.00
N VAL A 376 -4.70 -20.28 -8.31
CA VAL A 376 -4.00 -21.25 -9.17
C VAL A 376 -2.50 -21.25 -8.90
N PHE A 377 -1.87 -20.07 -8.89
CA PHE A 377 -0.42 -19.93 -8.79
C PHE A 377 0.10 -19.83 -7.35
N ALA A 378 -0.74 -19.94 -6.31
CA ALA A 378 -0.34 -19.91 -4.92
C ALA A 378 0.86 -20.85 -4.58
N GLY A 379 0.99 -21.96 -5.32
CA GLY A 379 2.06 -22.95 -5.16
C GLY A 379 3.49 -22.39 -5.34
N VAL A 380 3.63 -21.25 -6.02
CA VAL A 380 4.92 -20.56 -6.21
C VAL A 380 5.48 -20.05 -4.88
N LEU A 381 4.62 -19.83 -3.87
CA LEU A 381 5.01 -19.33 -2.54
C LEU A 381 5.51 -20.41 -1.58
N ARG A 382 5.76 -21.65 -2.03
CA ARG A 382 6.29 -22.75 -1.18
C ARG A 382 7.63 -22.44 -0.53
N SER A 383 8.44 -21.57 -1.14
CA SER A 383 9.72 -21.13 -0.54
C SER A 383 9.51 -20.37 0.77
N ALA A 384 8.44 -19.61 0.93
CA ALA A 384 8.10 -18.94 2.19
C ALA A 384 7.82 -19.94 3.34
N GLU A 385 7.28 -21.12 3.04
CA GLU A 385 7.00 -22.16 4.04
C GLU A 385 8.28 -22.86 4.53
N ARG A 386 9.32 -22.95 3.70
CA ARG A 386 10.58 -23.60 4.07
C ARG A 386 11.41 -22.75 5.02
N GLY A 387 11.42 -21.42 4.84
CA GLY A 387 12.13 -20.49 5.73
C GLY A 387 11.59 -20.52 7.16
N GLY A 388 10.28 -20.45 7.35
CA GLY A 388 9.65 -20.48 8.66
C GLY A 388 9.88 -21.78 9.46
N ARG A 389 10.02 -22.91 8.78
CA ARG A 389 10.29 -24.21 9.44
C ARG A 389 11.76 -24.38 9.89
N THR A 390 12.72 -23.79 9.17
CA THR A 390 14.12 -23.81 9.56
C THR A 390 14.39 -22.91 10.76
N ASP A 391 13.78 -21.74 10.87
CA ASP A 391 13.90 -20.83 11.99
C ASP A 391 13.31 -21.44 13.28
N THR A 392 12.12 -22.08 13.20
CA THR A 392 11.50 -22.73 14.36
C THR A 392 12.32 -23.92 14.85
N ARG A 393 12.96 -24.71 13.96
CA ARG A 393 13.83 -25.81 14.34
C ARG A 393 15.15 -25.34 14.94
N ALA A 394 15.72 -24.24 14.43
CA ALA A 394 16.94 -23.66 15.00
C ALA A 394 16.70 -23.09 16.40
N GLN A 395 15.55 -22.44 16.63
CA GLN A 395 15.15 -21.95 17.95
C GLN A 395 14.86 -23.08 18.94
N THR A 396 14.25 -24.19 18.50
CA THR A 396 13.98 -25.36 19.36
C THR A 396 15.25 -26.14 19.67
N ALA A 397 16.24 -26.15 18.77
CA ALA A 397 17.54 -26.81 18.99
C ALA A 397 18.50 -25.99 19.87
N ALA A 398 18.26 -24.69 20.01
CA ALA A 398 19.06 -23.78 20.84
C ALA A 398 18.63 -23.73 22.33
N VAL A 399 17.55 -24.44 22.72
CA VAL A 399 17.16 -24.58 24.10
C VAL A 399 18.00 -25.72 24.71
N PRO A 400 18.94 -25.45 25.64
CA PRO A 400 19.70 -26.51 26.29
C PRO A 400 18.76 -27.43 27.11
N ASP A 401 18.97 -28.74 26.96
CA ASP A 401 18.24 -29.74 27.77
C ASP A 401 18.52 -29.50 29.28
N PRO A 402 17.51 -29.23 30.10
CA PRO A 402 17.72 -28.92 31.49
C PRO A 402 17.87 -30.18 32.37
N ARG A 403 18.42 -31.28 31.85
CA ARG A 403 18.65 -32.46 32.66
C ARG A 403 20.12 -32.57 33.09
N PRO A 404 20.37 -32.76 34.41
CA PRO A 404 21.70 -32.94 34.97
C PRO A 404 22.35 -34.26 34.59
#